data_cd758bcffa0eeaec0859c163efe00cf0
#
_entry.id   cd758bcffa0eeaec0859c163efe00cf0
#
_cell.length_a   1.000
_cell.length_b   1.000
_cell.length_c   1.000
_cell.angle_alpha   90.00
_cell.angle_beta   90.00
_cell.angle_gamma   90.00
#
_symmetry.space_group_name_H-M   'P 1'
#
loop_
_entity.id
_entity.type
_entity.pdbx_description
1 polymer ?
#
loop_
_entity_poly.entity_id
_entity_poly.type
_entity_poly.pdbx_seq_one_letter_code
_entity_poly.pdbx_strand_id
1 'polypeptide(L)'
;MELLYPVLATIGSYLIGSLSFAVIVSRVMGLNDPRTYGSGNPGATNVLRSGNKAAALLTLVCDALKGFVPVFVVDQFGARVGLGEGTTALVALAAFLGHLWPVFFRFQGGKGVATAAGVLLGINPWLGLATLATWLIVAAFFRYSSLAAIVAAVFAPFYQLLIWGGGPAAIAITVMGLLLLWRHSANIQKLLRGTESKIGQKTAVAAPHPPAHAHTGSHKHGAKR
;
A
#
# COMPACT_ATOMS: atom_id res chain seq x y z
N MET A 1 -33.68 3.82 -8.15
CA MET A 1 -32.48 3.33 -8.90
C MET A 1 -31.29 4.28 -8.74
N GLU A 2 -31.51 5.56 -8.41
CA GLU A 2 -30.44 6.58 -8.34
C GLU A 2 -29.29 6.29 -7.35
N LEU A 3 -29.56 5.62 -6.23
CA LEU A 3 -28.50 5.25 -5.26
C LEU A 3 -27.88 3.87 -5.49
N LEU A 4 -28.50 3.01 -6.29
CA LEU A 4 -28.04 1.63 -6.45
C LEU A 4 -26.66 1.55 -7.12
N TYR A 5 -26.50 2.24 -8.26
CA TYR A 5 -25.23 2.20 -9.00
C TYR A 5 -24.06 2.84 -8.23
N PRO A 6 -24.20 4.02 -7.58
CA PRO A 6 -23.15 4.56 -6.71
C PRO A 6 -22.72 3.60 -5.59
N VAL A 7 -23.69 2.95 -4.92
CA VAL A 7 -23.41 2.00 -3.84
C VAL A 7 -22.69 0.77 -4.38
N LEU A 8 -23.14 0.17 -5.47
CA LEU A 8 -22.49 -1.00 -6.08
C LEU A 8 -21.07 -0.68 -6.57
N ALA A 9 -20.86 0.48 -7.20
CA ALA A 9 -19.54 0.92 -7.64
C ALA A 9 -18.59 1.10 -6.46
N THR A 10 -19.06 1.72 -5.37
CA THR A 10 -18.26 1.95 -4.16
C THR A 10 -17.89 0.63 -3.47
N ILE A 11 -18.86 -0.29 -3.29
CA ILE A 11 -18.59 -1.61 -2.70
C ILE A 11 -17.66 -2.42 -3.59
N GLY A 12 -17.90 -2.45 -4.90
CA GLY A 12 -17.03 -3.16 -5.86
C GLY A 12 -15.60 -2.64 -5.82
N SER A 13 -15.43 -1.32 -5.75
CA SER A 13 -14.12 -0.68 -5.62
C SER A 13 -13.42 -1.05 -4.32
N TYR A 14 -14.11 -1.08 -3.20
CA TYR A 14 -13.56 -1.53 -1.92
C TYR A 14 -13.11 -2.99 -1.97
N LEU A 15 -13.90 -3.87 -2.57
CA LEU A 15 -13.56 -5.29 -2.72
C LEU A 15 -12.32 -5.48 -3.63
N ILE A 16 -12.25 -4.76 -4.75
CA ILE A 16 -11.07 -4.74 -5.63
C ILE A 16 -9.85 -4.21 -4.85
N GLY A 17 -9.99 -3.11 -4.15
CA GLY A 17 -8.96 -2.54 -3.28
C GLY A 17 -8.48 -3.51 -2.20
N SER A 18 -9.37 -4.38 -1.71
CA SER A 18 -9.10 -5.39 -0.67
C SER A 18 -8.24 -6.57 -1.15
N LEU A 19 -7.90 -6.67 -2.44
CA LEU A 19 -6.95 -7.65 -2.93
C LEU A 19 -5.53 -7.25 -2.50
N SER A 20 -4.92 -7.99 -1.56
CA SER A 20 -3.56 -7.77 -1.11
C SER A 20 -2.56 -8.41 -2.06
N PHE A 21 -2.19 -7.69 -3.13
CA PHE A 21 -1.30 -8.24 -4.15
C PHE A 21 0.09 -8.59 -3.62
N ALA A 22 0.58 -7.91 -2.59
CA ALA A 22 1.82 -8.33 -1.94
C ALA A 22 1.75 -9.75 -1.38
N VAL A 23 0.62 -10.14 -0.77
CA VAL A 23 0.41 -11.50 -0.25
C VAL A 23 0.12 -12.48 -1.39
N ILE A 24 -0.73 -12.11 -2.34
CA ILE A 24 -1.13 -12.96 -3.48
C ILE A 24 0.10 -13.30 -4.32
N VAL A 25 0.86 -12.28 -4.78
CA VAL A 25 2.06 -12.46 -5.60
C VAL A 25 3.13 -13.25 -4.87
N SER A 26 3.38 -12.94 -3.59
CA SER A 26 4.35 -13.71 -2.79
C SER A 26 3.97 -15.18 -2.72
N ARG A 27 2.70 -15.51 -2.47
CA ARG A 27 2.22 -16.91 -2.43
C ARG A 27 2.37 -17.60 -3.78
N VAL A 28 1.94 -16.98 -4.88
CA VAL A 28 2.02 -17.55 -6.24
C VAL A 28 3.46 -17.79 -6.66
N MET A 29 4.38 -16.93 -6.23
CA MET A 29 5.82 -17.04 -6.56
C MET A 29 6.61 -17.85 -5.52
N GLY A 30 5.97 -18.54 -4.58
CA GLY A 30 6.64 -19.39 -3.57
C GLY A 30 7.48 -18.61 -2.55
N LEU A 31 7.17 -17.33 -2.32
CA LEU A 31 7.85 -16.48 -1.35
C LEU A 31 7.12 -16.51 0.00
N ASN A 32 7.85 -16.16 1.06
CA ASN A 32 7.25 -15.98 2.39
C ASN A 32 6.23 -14.83 2.40
N ASP A 33 5.25 -14.91 3.30
CA ASP A 33 4.24 -13.86 3.48
C ASP A 33 4.94 -12.54 3.89
N PRO A 34 4.75 -11.42 3.16
CA PRO A 34 5.41 -10.16 3.45
C PRO A 34 5.03 -9.57 4.81
N ARG A 35 3.99 -10.07 5.46
CA ARG A 35 3.61 -9.67 6.82
C ARG A 35 4.49 -10.29 7.90
N THR A 36 5.29 -11.32 7.58
CA THR A 36 6.12 -12.06 8.54
C THR A 36 7.58 -11.64 8.56
N TYR A 37 8.02 -10.76 7.65
CA TYR A 37 9.42 -10.31 7.59
C TYR A 37 9.55 -8.81 7.31
N GLY A 38 10.78 -8.31 7.46
CA GLY A 38 11.14 -6.93 7.15
C GLY A 38 10.35 -5.92 7.98
N SER A 39 9.53 -5.10 7.31
CA SER A 39 8.67 -4.12 7.98
C SER A 39 7.30 -4.67 8.40
N GLY A 40 6.99 -5.91 8.05
CA GLY A 40 5.66 -6.50 8.24
C GLY A 40 4.55 -5.88 7.38
N ASN A 41 4.90 -4.90 6.54
CA ASN A 41 3.94 -4.21 5.68
C ASN A 41 3.73 -4.96 4.36
N PRO A 42 2.49 -5.35 3.99
CA PRO A 42 2.22 -6.00 2.70
C PRO A 42 2.21 -4.97 1.56
N GLY A 43 3.39 -4.67 1.02
CA GLY A 43 3.59 -3.76 -0.10
C GLY A 43 4.90 -4.00 -0.83
N ALA A 44 5.03 -3.49 -2.06
CA ALA A 44 6.12 -3.74 -2.98
C ALA A 44 7.52 -3.52 -2.39
N THR A 45 7.73 -2.45 -1.61
CA THR A 45 9.03 -2.16 -0.96
C THR A 45 9.43 -3.26 0.04
N ASN A 46 8.47 -3.86 0.73
CA ASN A 46 8.77 -4.96 1.65
C ASN A 46 8.97 -6.28 0.88
N VAL A 47 8.18 -6.52 -0.18
CA VAL A 47 8.40 -7.68 -1.08
C VAL A 47 9.79 -7.62 -1.71
N LEU A 48 10.30 -6.42 -2.09
CA LEU A 48 11.65 -6.25 -2.63
C LEU A 48 12.74 -6.76 -1.66
N ARG A 49 12.49 -6.72 -0.35
CA ARG A 49 13.44 -7.24 0.68
C ARG A 49 13.61 -8.75 0.65
N SER A 50 12.68 -9.50 0.03
CA SER A 50 12.87 -10.93 -0.25
C SER A 50 13.98 -11.19 -1.29
N GLY A 51 14.47 -10.15 -1.97
CA GLY A 51 15.42 -10.25 -3.08
C GLY A 51 14.75 -10.46 -4.44
N ASN A 52 13.46 -10.76 -4.49
CA ASN A 52 12.75 -11.00 -5.75
C ASN A 52 12.20 -9.69 -6.33
N LYS A 53 12.93 -9.13 -7.31
CA LYS A 53 12.57 -7.87 -7.98
C LYS A 53 11.30 -8.01 -8.83
N ALA A 54 11.07 -9.17 -9.47
CA ALA A 54 9.88 -9.41 -10.29
C ALA A 54 8.62 -9.43 -9.42
N ALA A 55 8.64 -10.10 -8.27
CA ALA A 55 7.55 -10.10 -7.32
C ALA A 55 7.23 -8.68 -6.80
N ALA A 56 8.27 -7.90 -6.50
CA ALA A 56 8.11 -6.52 -6.06
C ALA A 56 7.47 -5.63 -7.14
N LEU A 57 7.94 -5.75 -8.39
CA LEU A 57 7.39 -5.00 -9.51
C LEU A 57 5.93 -5.40 -9.79
N LEU A 58 5.64 -6.69 -9.83
CA LEU A 58 4.28 -7.19 -10.03
C LEU A 58 3.34 -6.71 -8.92
N THR A 59 3.78 -6.76 -7.66
CA THR A 59 3.03 -6.20 -6.53
C THR A 59 2.76 -4.71 -6.72
N LEU A 60 3.77 -3.93 -7.11
CA LEU A 60 3.64 -2.48 -7.34
C LEU A 60 2.60 -2.18 -8.41
N VAL A 61 2.71 -2.85 -9.56
CA VAL A 61 1.81 -2.65 -10.70
C VAL A 61 0.38 -3.06 -10.35
N CYS A 62 0.18 -4.23 -9.76
CA CYS A 62 -1.16 -4.70 -9.39
C CYS A 62 -1.80 -3.84 -8.30
N ASP A 63 -1.03 -3.38 -7.29
CA ASP A 63 -1.54 -2.46 -6.26
C ASP A 63 -1.87 -1.07 -6.84
N ALA A 64 -1.17 -0.61 -7.87
CA ALA A 64 -1.54 0.61 -8.59
C ALA A 64 -2.80 0.39 -9.46
N LEU A 65 -2.86 -0.71 -10.21
CA LEU A 65 -4.00 -1.02 -11.07
C LEU A 65 -5.31 -1.18 -10.30
N LYS A 66 -5.29 -1.79 -9.12
CA LYS A 66 -6.52 -1.93 -8.30
C LYS A 66 -7.08 -0.58 -7.81
N GLY A 67 -6.24 0.47 -7.73
CA GLY A 67 -6.68 1.84 -7.49
C GLY A 67 -7.11 2.53 -8.77
N PHE A 68 -6.33 2.36 -9.84
CA PHE A 68 -6.58 3.02 -11.13
C PHE A 68 -7.85 2.53 -11.81
N VAL A 69 -8.02 1.22 -11.98
CA VAL A 69 -9.08 0.65 -12.81
C VAL A 69 -10.48 1.03 -12.35
N PRO A 70 -10.88 0.86 -11.07
CA PRO A 70 -12.24 1.22 -10.66
C PRO A 70 -12.51 2.72 -10.79
N VAL A 71 -11.53 3.57 -10.48
CA VAL A 71 -11.68 5.02 -10.59
C VAL A 71 -11.81 5.44 -12.05
N PHE A 72 -10.90 4.97 -12.91
CA PHE A 72 -10.93 5.26 -14.34
C PHE A 72 -12.23 4.82 -15.00
N VAL A 73 -12.73 3.63 -14.67
CA VAL A 73 -13.99 3.12 -15.23
C VAL A 73 -15.18 4.01 -14.82
N VAL A 74 -15.26 4.41 -13.57
CA VAL A 74 -16.36 5.27 -13.10
C VAL A 74 -16.21 6.69 -13.65
N ASP A 75 -15.02 7.23 -13.71
CA ASP A 75 -14.77 8.57 -14.26
C ASP A 75 -15.13 8.67 -15.75
N GLN A 76 -14.67 7.70 -16.56
CA GLN A 76 -14.85 7.75 -18.02
C GLN A 76 -16.22 7.27 -18.48
N PHE A 77 -16.84 6.34 -17.78
CA PHE A 77 -18.06 5.68 -18.26
C PHE A 77 -19.27 5.88 -17.34
N GLY A 78 -19.05 6.34 -16.13
CA GLY A 78 -20.09 6.46 -15.08
C GLY A 78 -21.22 7.42 -15.46
N ALA A 79 -20.93 8.50 -16.17
CA ALA A 79 -21.95 9.46 -16.61
C ALA A 79 -23.08 8.81 -17.43
N ARG A 80 -22.80 7.71 -18.14
CA ARG A 80 -23.80 6.97 -18.94
C ARG A 80 -24.89 6.32 -18.09
N VAL A 81 -24.60 6.10 -16.80
CA VAL A 81 -25.50 5.47 -15.83
C VAL A 81 -25.76 6.37 -14.61
N GLY A 82 -25.55 7.69 -14.79
CA GLY A 82 -25.86 8.70 -13.77
C GLY A 82 -24.85 8.81 -12.62
N LEU A 83 -23.64 8.27 -12.77
CA LEU A 83 -22.56 8.42 -11.77
C LEU A 83 -21.81 9.73 -12.05
N GLY A 84 -21.77 10.62 -11.08
CA GLY A 84 -21.05 11.89 -11.15
C GLY A 84 -19.76 11.89 -10.33
N GLU A 85 -19.11 13.06 -10.26
CA GLU A 85 -17.84 13.29 -9.55
C GLU A 85 -17.84 12.81 -8.09
N GLY A 86 -18.97 12.96 -7.39
CA GLY A 86 -19.12 12.44 -6.03
C GLY A 86 -18.95 10.93 -5.94
N THR A 87 -19.46 10.19 -6.94
CA THR A 87 -19.28 8.73 -6.99
C THR A 87 -17.84 8.38 -7.34
N THR A 88 -17.20 9.08 -8.27
CA THR A 88 -15.76 8.89 -8.57
C THR A 88 -14.92 9.09 -7.30
N ALA A 89 -15.18 10.11 -6.51
CA ALA A 89 -14.49 10.37 -5.24
C ALA A 89 -14.72 9.26 -4.20
N LEU A 90 -15.95 8.73 -4.07
CA LEU A 90 -16.27 7.61 -3.19
C LEU A 90 -15.57 6.32 -3.63
N VAL A 91 -15.57 6.03 -4.92
CA VAL A 91 -14.86 4.87 -5.50
C VAL A 91 -13.36 4.97 -5.28
N ALA A 92 -12.78 6.17 -5.46
CA ALA A 92 -11.37 6.44 -5.18
C ALA A 92 -11.00 6.15 -3.72
N LEU A 93 -11.79 6.69 -2.80
CA LEU A 93 -11.60 6.46 -1.37
C LEU A 93 -11.81 4.99 -1.01
N ALA A 94 -12.83 4.33 -1.56
CA ALA A 94 -13.13 2.93 -1.30
C ALA A 94 -12.01 1.99 -1.75
N ALA A 95 -11.43 2.17 -2.95
CA ALA A 95 -10.27 1.41 -3.41
C ALA A 95 -9.08 1.55 -2.46
N PHE A 96 -8.82 2.78 -2.02
CA PHE A 96 -7.74 3.08 -1.09
C PHE A 96 -7.98 2.45 0.30
N LEU A 97 -9.19 2.59 0.87
CA LEU A 97 -9.58 1.99 2.14
C LEU A 97 -9.50 0.46 2.08
N GLY A 98 -9.88 -0.16 0.95
CA GLY A 98 -9.73 -1.59 0.73
C GLY A 98 -8.26 -2.04 0.83
N HIS A 99 -7.31 -1.25 0.32
CA HIS A 99 -5.89 -1.55 0.50
C HIS A 99 -5.43 -1.42 1.97
N LEU A 100 -5.94 -0.44 2.72
CA LEU A 100 -5.57 -0.21 4.11
C LEU A 100 -6.16 -1.27 5.05
N TRP A 101 -7.40 -1.64 4.79
CA TRP A 101 -8.18 -2.59 5.60
C TRP A 101 -8.86 -3.64 4.71
N PRO A 102 -8.08 -4.57 4.12
CA PRO A 102 -8.59 -5.54 3.16
C PRO A 102 -9.45 -6.61 3.85
N VAL A 103 -10.72 -6.69 3.46
CA VAL A 103 -11.67 -7.65 4.06
C VAL A 103 -11.22 -9.09 3.88
N PHE A 104 -10.60 -9.45 2.74
CA PHE A 104 -10.13 -10.80 2.47
C PHE A 104 -8.87 -11.21 3.25
N PHE A 105 -8.21 -10.26 3.92
CA PHE A 105 -6.94 -10.46 4.64
C PHE A 105 -7.03 -10.05 6.10
N ARG A 106 -8.19 -10.25 6.75
CA ARG A 106 -8.45 -9.94 8.15
C ARG A 106 -8.16 -8.48 8.50
N PHE A 107 -8.43 -7.57 7.57
CA PHE A 107 -8.19 -6.12 7.68
C PHE A 107 -6.72 -5.73 7.92
N GLN A 108 -5.77 -6.66 7.65
CA GLN A 108 -4.34 -6.42 7.76
C GLN A 108 -3.75 -5.98 6.42
N GLY A 109 -3.84 -4.71 6.14
CA GLY A 109 -3.42 -4.11 4.88
C GLY A 109 -2.12 -3.32 4.93
N GLY A 110 -1.80 -2.74 3.77
CA GLY A 110 -0.61 -1.93 3.56
C GLY A 110 -0.77 -0.45 3.94
N LYS A 111 0.06 0.40 3.33
CA LYS A 111 0.06 1.86 3.53
C LYS A 111 -0.62 2.64 2.41
N GLY A 112 -0.91 2.00 1.30
CA GLY A 112 -1.71 2.55 0.21
C GLY A 112 -0.95 3.37 -0.83
N VAL A 113 0.39 3.48 -0.80
CA VAL A 113 1.15 4.38 -1.68
C VAL A 113 0.92 4.08 -3.16
N ALA A 114 1.10 2.82 -3.60
CA ALA A 114 0.88 2.43 -4.99
C ALA A 114 -0.60 2.56 -5.40
N THR A 115 -1.51 2.18 -4.51
CA THR A 115 -2.96 2.30 -4.75
C THR A 115 -3.37 3.77 -4.86
N ALA A 116 -2.85 4.65 -3.99
CA ALA A 116 -3.08 6.09 -4.10
C ALA A 116 -2.55 6.65 -5.43
N ALA A 117 -1.34 6.26 -5.87
CA ALA A 117 -0.82 6.66 -7.17
C ALA A 117 -1.76 6.23 -8.32
N GLY A 118 -2.26 4.99 -8.28
CA GLY A 118 -3.24 4.49 -9.24
C GLY A 118 -4.55 5.29 -9.21
N VAL A 119 -5.09 5.56 -8.03
CA VAL A 119 -6.29 6.39 -7.84
C VAL A 119 -6.09 7.77 -8.45
N LEU A 120 -4.99 8.45 -8.15
CA LEU A 120 -4.70 9.79 -8.67
C LEU A 120 -4.59 9.80 -10.21
N LEU A 121 -3.94 8.78 -10.80
CA LEU A 121 -3.89 8.60 -12.25
C LEU A 121 -5.28 8.37 -12.85
N GLY A 122 -6.17 7.67 -12.13
CA GLY A 122 -7.54 7.41 -12.55
C GLY A 122 -8.44 8.64 -12.48
N ILE A 123 -8.25 9.53 -11.49
CA ILE A 123 -8.96 10.81 -11.37
C ILE A 123 -8.47 11.79 -12.44
N ASN A 124 -7.17 11.98 -12.51
CA ASN A 124 -6.54 12.88 -13.47
C ASN A 124 -5.10 12.41 -13.74
N PRO A 125 -4.75 12.04 -14.98
CA PRO A 125 -3.40 11.57 -15.32
C PRO A 125 -2.29 12.56 -14.96
N TRP A 126 -2.50 13.85 -15.15
CA TRP A 126 -1.50 14.87 -14.84
C TRP A 126 -1.26 15.03 -13.34
N LEU A 127 -2.32 14.94 -12.54
CA LEU A 127 -2.22 14.93 -11.08
C LEU A 127 -1.44 13.69 -10.59
N GLY A 128 -1.78 12.52 -11.14
CA GLY A 128 -1.08 11.27 -10.83
C GLY A 128 0.40 11.33 -11.22
N LEU A 129 0.71 11.85 -12.42
CA LEU A 129 2.10 12.02 -12.89
C LEU A 129 2.87 13.03 -12.06
N ALA A 130 2.31 14.18 -11.69
CA ALA A 130 2.96 15.18 -10.85
C ALA A 130 3.28 14.59 -9.45
N THR A 131 2.33 13.86 -8.86
CA THR A 131 2.52 13.20 -7.56
C THR A 131 3.58 12.09 -7.65
N LEU A 132 3.56 11.29 -8.72
CA LEU A 132 4.55 10.26 -8.97
C LEU A 132 5.95 10.87 -9.19
N ALA A 133 6.05 11.96 -9.94
CA ALA A 133 7.31 12.69 -10.13
C ALA A 133 7.85 13.21 -8.80
N THR A 134 7.00 13.78 -7.94
CA THR A 134 7.39 14.18 -6.58
C THR A 134 7.96 13.00 -5.80
N TRP A 135 7.28 11.84 -5.84
CA TRP A 135 7.77 10.64 -5.16
C TRP A 135 9.13 10.19 -5.70
N LEU A 136 9.29 10.14 -7.04
CA LEU A 136 10.54 9.71 -7.69
C LEU A 136 11.71 10.64 -7.37
N ILE A 137 11.49 11.96 -7.43
CA ILE A 137 12.50 12.96 -7.10
C ILE A 137 12.99 12.76 -5.67
N VAL A 138 12.07 12.74 -4.69
CA VAL A 138 12.44 12.57 -3.28
C VAL A 138 13.10 11.22 -3.04
N ALA A 139 12.61 10.14 -3.67
CA ALA A 139 13.20 8.81 -3.54
C ALA A 139 14.61 8.74 -4.13
N ALA A 140 14.87 9.41 -5.25
CA ALA A 140 16.19 9.46 -5.88
C ALA A 140 17.22 10.23 -5.03
N PHE A 141 16.83 11.42 -4.52
CA PHE A 141 17.74 12.26 -3.75
C PHE A 141 18.01 11.72 -2.34
N PHE A 142 16.97 11.30 -1.62
CA PHE A 142 17.09 10.91 -0.20
C PHE A 142 17.20 9.41 0.02
N ARG A 143 16.78 8.60 -0.95
CA ARG A 143 16.76 7.13 -0.89
C ARG A 143 15.86 6.53 0.20
N TYR A 144 14.88 7.28 0.72
CA TYR A 144 13.86 6.80 1.65
C TYR A 144 12.50 6.72 0.95
N SER A 145 11.99 5.50 0.72
CA SER A 145 10.66 5.29 0.12
C SER A 145 9.53 5.86 0.99
N SER A 146 9.68 5.81 2.32
CA SER A 146 8.72 6.37 3.26
C SER A 146 8.68 7.89 3.23
N LEU A 147 9.85 8.56 3.17
CA LEU A 147 9.93 10.02 3.03
C LEU A 147 9.30 10.47 1.71
N ALA A 148 9.61 9.79 0.61
CA ALA A 148 9.02 10.07 -0.68
C ALA A 148 7.49 9.95 -0.67
N ALA A 149 6.96 8.91 -0.01
CA ALA A 149 5.52 8.72 0.13
C ALA A 149 4.85 9.80 0.99
N ILE A 150 5.49 10.22 2.08
CA ILE A 150 5.00 11.29 2.97
C ILE A 150 4.94 12.61 2.21
N VAL A 151 6.02 12.99 1.51
CA VAL A 151 6.08 14.23 0.74
C VAL A 151 5.03 14.22 -0.38
N ALA A 152 4.95 13.13 -1.16
CA ALA A 152 3.96 12.99 -2.22
C ALA A 152 2.51 13.08 -1.68
N ALA A 153 2.22 12.48 -0.51
CA ALA A 153 0.90 12.53 0.11
C ALA A 153 0.51 13.95 0.57
N VAL A 154 1.48 14.76 0.98
CA VAL A 154 1.25 16.17 1.32
C VAL A 154 1.01 17.00 0.06
N PHE A 155 1.81 16.78 -0.99
CA PHE A 155 1.71 17.59 -2.20
C PHE A 155 0.51 17.25 -3.09
N ALA A 156 0.01 16.01 -3.10
CA ALA A 156 -1.13 15.62 -3.93
C ALA A 156 -2.39 16.51 -3.74
N PRO A 157 -2.89 16.76 -2.52
CA PRO A 157 -4.02 17.66 -2.32
C PRO A 157 -3.70 19.13 -2.68
N PHE A 158 -2.46 19.59 -2.51
CA PHE A 158 -2.05 20.93 -2.95
C PHE A 158 -2.11 21.06 -4.48
N TYR A 159 -1.60 20.08 -5.22
CA TYR A 159 -1.70 20.07 -6.68
C TYR A 159 -3.16 20.09 -7.13
N GLN A 160 -4.01 19.24 -6.52
CA GLN A 160 -5.43 19.22 -6.83
C GLN A 160 -6.08 20.59 -6.59
N LEU A 161 -5.89 21.19 -5.41
CA LEU A 161 -6.51 22.45 -5.05
C LEU A 161 -6.04 23.63 -5.91
N LEU A 162 -4.73 23.70 -6.21
CA LEU A 162 -4.15 24.82 -6.94
C LEU A 162 -4.43 24.78 -8.43
N ILE A 163 -4.53 23.59 -9.03
CA ILE A 163 -4.58 23.43 -10.50
C ILE A 163 -6.02 23.12 -10.96
N TRP A 164 -6.73 22.26 -10.22
CA TRP A 164 -8.09 21.81 -10.60
C TRP A 164 -9.19 22.29 -9.66
N GLY A 165 -8.82 22.95 -8.56
CA GLY A 165 -9.75 23.51 -7.60
C GLY A 165 -10.28 22.50 -6.56
N GLY A 166 -11.27 23.00 -5.78
CA GLY A 166 -11.98 22.21 -4.78
C GLY A 166 -13.01 21.28 -5.39
N GLY A 167 -13.66 20.46 -4.52
CA GLY A 167 -14.72 19.55 -4.92
C GLY A 167 -14.57 18.17 -4.30
N PRO A 168 -15.42 17.19 -4.70
CA PRO A 168 -15.40 15.84 -4.15
C PRO A 168 -14.03 15.14 -4.27
N ALA A 169 -13.35 15.31 -5.41
CA ALA A 169 -12.00 14.76 -5.62
C ALA A 169 -10.97 15.33 -4.63
N ALA A 170 -10.97 16.65 -4.42
CA ALA A 170 -10.06 17.30 -3.47
C ALA A 170 -10.26 16.78 -2.04
N ILE A 171 -11.53 16.57 -1.63
CA ILE A 171 -11.86 15.98 -0.32
C ILE A 171 -11.31 14.57 -0.21
N ALA A 172 -11.59 13.70 -1.21
CA ALA A 172 -11.12 12.31 -1.20
C ALA A 172 -9.58 12.24 -1.15
N ILE A 173 -8.88 13.02 -1.96
CA ILE A 173 -7.41 13.07 -2.02
C ILE A 173 -6.83 13.55 -0.67
N THR A 174 -7.44 14.56 -0.06
CA THR A 174 -7.02 15.06 1.26
C THR A 174 -7.18 13.98 2.33
N VAL A 175 -8.34 13.30 2.37
CA VAL A 175 -8.58 12.20 3.31
C VAL A 175 -7.59 11.06 3.09
N MET A 176 -7.34 10.67 1.83
CA MET A 176 -6.33 9.65 1.49
C MET A 176 -4.93 10.07 1.96
N GLY A 177 -4.55 11.33 1.75
CA GLY A 177 -3.28 11.88 2.20
C GLY A 177 -3.12 11.80 3.72
N LEU A 178 -4.12 12.24 4.49
CA LEU A 178 -4.13 12.17 5.95
C LEU A 178 -4.02 10.72 6.47
N LEU A 179 -4.78 9.80 5.89
CA LEU A 179 -4.72 8.38 6.22
C LEU A 179 -3.34 7.78 5.88
N LEU A 180 -2.75 8.17 4.76
CA LEU A 180 -1.41 7.73 4.37
C LEU A 180 -0.36 8.24 5.35
N LEU A 181 -0.42 9.50 5.76
CA LEU A 181 0.45 10.06 6.80
C LEU A 181 0.31 9.30 8.12
N TRP A 182 -0.92 9.02 8.54
CA TRP A 182 -1.19 8.22 9.74
C TRP A 182 -0.59 6.81 9.63
N ARG A 183 -0.75 6.12 8.49
CA ARG A 183 -0.15 4.80 8.24
C ARG A 183 1.38 4.83 8.17
N HIS A 184 1.99 6.00 7.99
CA HIS A 184 3.43 6.19 8.02
C HIS A 184 3.98 6.68 9.38
N SER A 185 3.15 6.76 10.44
CA SER A 185 3.56 7.26 11.76
C SER A 185 4.83 6.59 12.31
N ALA A 186 4.94 5.27 12.22
CA ALA A 186 6.15 4.55 12.63
C ALA A 186 7.38 4.87 11.76
N ASN A 187 7.19 5.17 10.46
CA ASN A 187 8.28 5.58 9.58
C ASN A 187 8.71 7.01 9.88
N ILE A 188 7.77 7.92 10.17
CA ILE A 188 8.07 9.29 10.60
C ILE A 188 8.95 9.26 11.84
N GLN A 189 8.60 8.44 12.84
CA GLN A 189 9.43 8.29 14.04
C GLN A 189 10.82 7.76 13.72
N LYS A 190 10.95 6.77 12.82
CA LYS A 190 12.24 6.23 12.40
C LYS A 190 13.07 7.25 11.61
N LEU A 191 12.44 8.05 10.75
CA LEU A 191 13.11 9.14 10.03
C LEU A 191 13.67 10.18 10.98
N LEU A 192 12.88 10.61 11.97
CA LEU A 192 13.31 11.57 12.99
C LEU A 192 14.47 11.05 13.87
N ARG A 193 14.49 9.72 14.11
CA ARG A 193 15.57 9.04 14.86
C ARG A 193 16.77 8.64 14.01
N GLY A 194 16.74 8.86 12.69
CA GLY A 194 17.80 8.44 11.77
C GLY A 194 17.90 6.92 11.58
N THR A 195 16.88 6.16 11.95
CA THR A 195 16.86 4.67 11.92
C THR A 195 16.02 4.09 10.79
N GLU A 196 15.50 4.93 9.90
CA GLU A 196 14.73 4.44 8.73
C GLU A 196 15.67 3.81 7.70
N SER A 197 15.25 2.67 7.11
CA SER A 197 16.05 1.95 6.13
C SER A 197 16.00 2.60 4.74
N LYS A 198 17.16 2.76 4.11
CA LYS A 198 17.27 3.29 2.75
C LYS A 198 16.85 2.26 1.70
N ILE A 199 16.39 2.74 0.54
CA ILE A 199 16.10 1.90 -0.62
C ILE A 199 17.39 1.16 -1.03
N GLY A 200 17.30 -0.16 -1.24
CA GLY A 200 18.43 -1.01 -1.61
C GLY A 200 19.32 -1.45 -0.45
N GLN A 201 19.06 -1.03 0.77
CA GLN A 201 19.78 -1.54 1.93
C GLN A 201 19.30 -2.97 2.23
N LYS A 202 20.25 -3.93 2.23
CA LYS A 202 19.97 -5.32 2.65
C LYS A 202 19.63 -5.30 4.14
N THR A 203 18.45 -5.75 4.49
CA THR A 203 18.14 -6.05 5.91
C THR A 203 18.87 -7.33 6.27
N ALA A 204 19.66 -7.33 7.34
CA ALA A 204 20.20 -8.58 7.87
C ALA A 204 19.02 -9.52 8.15
N VAL A 205 18.97 -10.64 7.43
CA VAL A 205 18.03 -11.72 7.72
C VAL A 205 18.40 -12.20 9.10
N ALA A 206 17.50 -12.11 10.08
CA ALA A 206 17.72 -12.72 11.38
C ALA A 206 18.07 -14.20 11.12
N ALA A 207 19.23 -14.63 11.65
CA ALA A 207 19.65 -16.00 11.53
C ALA A 207 18.53 -16.91 12.05
N PRO A 208 18.26 -18.06 11.43
CA PRO A 208 17.30 -19.03 11.95
C PRO A 208 17.66 -19.32 13.39
N HIS A 209 16.68 -19.25 14.31
CA HIS A 209 16.89 -19.69 15.67
C HIS A 209 17.46 -21.11 15.62
N PRO A 210 18.60 -21.40 16.29
CA PRO A 210 19.09 -22.77 16.40
C PRO A 210 17.97 -23.60 17.04
N PRO A 211 17.77 -24.85 16.58
CA PRO A 211 16.77 -25.73 17.17
C PRO A 211 17.04 -25.85 18.66
N ALA A 212 16.01 -25.70 19.47
CA ALA A 212 16.07 -25.90 20.89
C ALA A 212 16.67 -27.28 21.15
N HIS A 213 17.85 -27.32 21.78
CA HIS A 213 18.51 -28.55 22.14
C HIS A 213 17.55 -29.37 22.99
N ALA A 214 17.15 -30.54 22.47
CA ALA A 214 16.46 -31.54 23.24
C ALA A 214 17.34 -31.88 24.46
N HIS A 215 16.86 -31.58 25.63
CA HIS A 215 17.44 -32.04 26.88
C HIS A 215 17.38 -33.57 26.87
N THR A 216 18.45 -34.22 26.48
CA THR A 216 18.65 -35.64 26.71
C THR A 216 18.87 -35.82 28.21
N GLY A 217 17.78 -36.21 28.88
CA GLY A 217 17.85 -36.61 30.30
C GLY A 217 18.76 -37.83 30.45
N SER A 218 19.93 -37.61 31.02
CA SER A 218 20.83 -38.68 31.48
C SER A 218 20.23 -39.32 32.71
N HIS A 219 19.53 -40.45 32.54
CA HIS A 219 19.22 -41.36 33.64
C HIS A 219 20.51 -42.07 34.06
N LYS A 220 21.14 -41.61 35.14
CA LYS A 220 22.14 -42.38 35.86
C LYS A 220 21.45 -43.48 36.67
N HIS A 221 21.58 -44.73 36.22
CA HIS A 221 21.28 -45.90 37.02
C HIS A 221 22.36 -46.03 38.09
N GLY A 222 21.99 -45.84 39.33
CA GLY A 222 22.81 -46.17 40.49
C GLY A 222 22.69 -47.66 40.78
N ALA A 223 23.77 -48.40 40.55
CA ALA A 223 23.92 -49.77 41.06
C ALA A 223 24.39 -49.72 42.51
N LYS A 224 23.60 -50.32 43.41
CA LYS A 224 24.00 -50.61 44.78
C LYS A 224 24.89 -51.85 44.82
N ARG A 225 25.99 -51.78 45.55
CA ARG A 225 26.49 -52.83 46.43
C ARG A 225 26.75 -52.24 47.80
#